data_0780c8184d945799b51a3a5a4f88885f
#
_entry.id   0780c8184d945799b51a3a5a4f88885f
#
_cell.length_a   1.000
_cell.length_b   1.000
_cell.length_c   1.000
_cell.angle_alpha   90.00
_cell.angle_beta   90.00
_cell.angle_gamma   90.00
#
_symmetry.space_group_name_H-M   'P 1'
#
loop_
_entity.id
_entity.type
_entity.pdbx_description
1 polymer ?
#
loop_
_entity_poly.entity_id
_entity_poly.type
_entity_poly.pdbx_seq_one_letter_code
_entity_poly.pdbx_strand_id
1 'polypeptide(L)'
;MKADAILAELLSDSARANPYPLYHALHELGPIAPLAEGLAGATPFRAVATGYDVVDQVLRDVTFYKKGLPGRQEHTLLTTFETSMMFTNPPDHTRMRNLFSKTFTPRRLAAIDPIIESVVGSLLDQLEERGAGGATVDFVEVFAAPLPALVMAAFVGIPVEDLPWYQARVRPIDAFLDLNGKQPDVLERADHAAQELRDFYADLIDRRRRDPQQDLLSALIRKIDAGEHQLTDAELISNMIVLFNASFLTTIYLLGSGLPLLLSRPDVTAALPGNEELALDCVHEILRFESPVQFLTRAAPDDVELAGVPVPKDGVVLLLIGAANRDPARFGDPDTFEPGREKLTSLGFGAGPHYCVGAAVSRAEGRIALPRLFERFPELALAGEPVGIGSLFLRGMQSVPVTLG
;
A
#
# COMPACT_ATOMS: atom_id res chain seq x y z
N MET A 1 6.03 -5.14 -29.80
CA MET A 1 5.69 -6.42 -29.11
C MET A 1 4.18 -6.44 -28.89
N LYS A 2 3.52 -7.61 -28.81
CA LYS A 2 2.09 -7.66 -28.43
C LYS A 2 1.95 -7.54 -26.91
N ALA A 3 0.84 -6.99 -26.41
CA ALA A 3 0.60 -6.80 -24.97
C ALA A 3 0.81 -8.10 -24.15
N ASP A 4 0.37 -9.25 -24.69
CA ASP A 4 0.56 -10.56 -24.07
C ASP A 4 2.03 -10.90 -23.80
N ALA A 5 2.92 -10.62 -24.76
CA ALA A 5 4.35 -10.92 -24.62
C ALA A 5 5.02 -9.98 -23.59
N ILE A 6 4.61 -8.70 -23.57
CA ILE A 6 5.12 -7.73 -22.57
C ILE A 6 4.64 -8.12 -21.17
N LEU A 7 3.37 -8.50 -21.05
CA LEU A 7 2.82 -8.93 -19.74
C LEU A 7 3.49 -10.23 -19.26
N ALA A 8 3.74 -11.19 -20.15
CA ALA A 8 4.47 -12.41 -19.81
C ALA A 8 5.90 -12.10 -19.31
N GLU A 9 6.58 -11.15 -19.93
CA GLU A 9 7.89 -10.69 -19.47
C GLU A 9 7.79 -9.94 -18.14
N LEU A 10 6.78 -9.08 -17.96
CA LEU A 10 6.52 -8.38 -16.70
C LEU A 10 6.31 -9.35 -15.51
N LEU A 11 5.74 -10.54 -15.78
CA LEU A 11 5.55 -11.58 -14.77
C LEU A 11 6.85 -12.37 -14.47
N SER A 12 7.94 -12.12 -15.20
CA SER A 12 9.23 -12.80 -14.98
C SER A 12 10.01 -12.18 -13.82
N ASP A 13 10.97 -12.93 -13.29
CA ASP A 13 11.84 -12.46 -12.20
C ASP A 13 12.73 -11.27 -12.60
N SER A 14 13.13 -11.19 -13.87
CA SER A 14 13.97 -10.10 -14.41
C SER A 14 13.24 -8.76 -14.36
N ALA A 15 11.93 -8.73 -14.59
CA ALA A 15 11.13 -7.51 -14.59
C ALA A 15 10.87 -6.95 -13.17
N ARG A 16 10.97 -7.80 -12.13
CA ARG A 16 10.74 -7.37 -10.74
C ARG A 16 11.72 -6.31 -10.27
N ALA A 17 12.97 -6.37 -10.73
CA ALA A 17 13.98 -5.38 -10.39
C ALA A 17 13.65 -4.02 -11.02
N ASN A 18 13.24 -3.99 -12.30
CA ASN A 18 12.92 -2.76 -13.03
C ASN A 18 11.80 -2.99 -14.07
N PRO A 19 10.51 -2.75 -13.73
CA PRO A 19 9.39 -2.93 -14.64
C PRO A 19 9.21 -1.78 -15.65
N TYR A 20 9.85 -0.63 -15.46
CA TYR A 20 9.57 0.60 -16.19
C TYR A 20 9.79 0.50 -17.70
N PRO A 21 10.84 -0.16 -18.23
CA PRO A 21 10.97 -0.36 -19.67
C PRO A 21 9.78 -1.10 -20.31
N LEU A 22 9.17 -2.03 -19.55
CA LEU A 22 7.98 -2.78 -20.00
C LEU A 22 6.72 -1.92 -19.89
N TYR A 23 6.64 -1.03 -18.89
CA TYR A 23 5.55 -0.04 -18.81
C TYR A 23 5.60 0.93 -20.00
N HIS A 24 6.77 1.42 -20.39
CA HIS A 24 6.92 2.24 -21.60
C HIS A 24 6.51 1.48 -22.86
N ALA A 25 6.95 0.22 -23.00
CA ALA A 25 6.55 -0.59 -24.14
C ALA A 25 5.02 -0.84 -24.19
N LEU A 26 4.34 -0.90 -23.04
CA LEU A 26 2.87 -0.96 -22.98
C LEU A 26 2.24 0.39 -23.36
N HIS A 27 2.79 1.54 -22.94
CA HIS A 27 2.29 2.86 -23.31
C HIS A 27 2.34 3.09 -24.84
N GLU A 28 3.36 2.54 -25.54
CA GLU A 28 3.44 2.60 -27.00
C GLU A 28 2.26 1.88 -27.70
N LEU A 29 1.60 0.93 -27.04
CA LEU A 29 0.42 0.24 -27.57
C LEU A 29 -0.89 1.03 -27.35
N GLY A 30 -0.85 2.10 -26.56
CA GLY A 30 -1.98 2.93 -26.18
C GLY A 30 -2.30 2.89 -24.69
N PRO A 31 -3.32 3.64 -24.25
CA PRO A 31 -3.69 3.74 -22.82
C PRO A 31 -4.26 2.44 -22.22
N ILE A 32 -4.71 1.54 -23.06
CA ILE A 32 -5.19 0.19 -22.73
C ILE A 32 -4.94 -0.73 -23.91
N ALA A 33 -4.54 -1.95 -23.65
CA ALA A 33 -4.35 -2.98 -24.67
C ALA A 33 -5.14 -4.25 -24.35
N PRO A 34 -5.77 -4.89 -25.37
CA PRO A 34 -6.46 -6.16 -25.19
C PRO A 34 -5.46 -7.29 -24.92
N LEU A 35 -5.87 -8.26 -24.14
CA LEU A 35 -5.13 -9.48 -23.87
C LEU A 35 -5.87 -10.68 -24.45
N ALA A 36 -5.13 -11.61 -25.05
CA ALA A 36 -5.70 -12.83 -25.59
C ALA A 36 -6.27 -13.71 -24.48
N GLU A 37 -7.34 -14.48 -24.81
CA GLU A 37 -7.85 -15.48 -23.87
C GLU A 37 -6.76 -16.49 -23.51
N GLY A 38 -6.49 -16.63 -22.21
CA GLY A 38 -5.61 -17.68 -21.72
C GLY A 38 -4.13 -17.38 -21.84
N LEU A 39 -3.70 -16.17 -21.53
CA LEU A 39 -2.28 -15.94 -21.27
C LEU A 39 -1.77 -17.02 -20.33
N ALA A 40 -1.17 -18.07 -20.89
CA ALA A 40 -0.62 -19.24 -20.21
C ALA A 40 -1.60 -19.97 -19.24
N GLY A 41 -2.90 -19.96 -19.49
CA GLY A 41 -3.90 -20.68 -18.66
C GLY A 41 -4.07 -20.14 -17.23
N ALA A 42 -3.39 -19.05 -16.87
CA ALA A 42 -3.20 -18.66 -15.48
C ALA A 42 -3.83 -17.31 -15.08
N THR A 43 -4.16 -16.40 -16.03
CA THR A 43 -4.68 -15.09 -15.67
C THR A 43 -6.10 -14.84 -16.22
N PRO A 44 -7.02 -14.29 -15.40
CA PRO A 44 -8.38 -13.96 -15.85
C PRO A 44 -8.45 -12.65 -16.65
N PHE A 45 -7.29 -12.02 -16.96
CA PHE A 45 -7.24 -10.69 -17.54
C PHE A 45 -7.67 -10.68 -19.00
N ARG A 46 -8.47 -9.67 -19.39
CA ARG A 46 -8.93 -9.41 -20.75
C ARG A 46 -8.32 -8.16 -21.37
N ALA A 47 -7.83 -7.25 -20.52
CA ALA A 47 -7.12 -6.05 -20.94
C ALA A 47 -6.12 -5.62 -19.86
N VAL A 48 -5.09 -4.89 -20.27
CA VAL A 48 -4.14 -4.19 -19.41
C VAL A 48 -4.23 -2.69 -19.69
N ALA A 49 -4.49 -1.89 -18.66
CA ALA A 49 -4.56 -0.44 -18.72
C ALA A 49 -3.32 0.18 -18.08
N THR A 50 -2.69 1.09 -18.80
CA THR A 50 -1.48 1.83 -18.41
C THR A 50 -1.69 3.33 -18.44
N GLY A 51 -2.64 3.83 -19.27
CA GLY A 51 -2.96 5.26 -19.37
C GLY A 51 -3.64 5.75 -18.09
N TYR A 52 -3.18 6.90 -17.57
CA TYR A 52 -3.69 7.50 -16.34
C TYR A 52 -5.21 7.67 -16.35
N ASP A 53 -5.74 8.30 -17.41
CA ASP A 53 -7.17 8.63 -17.47
C ASP A 53 -8.06 7.37 -17.51
N VAL A 54 -7.64 6.32 -18.21
CA VAL A 54 -8.36 5.04 -18.26
C VAL A 54 -8.35 4.36 -16.90
N VAL A 55 -7.19 4.34 -16.23
CA VAL A 55 -7.06 3.74 -14.88
C VAL A 55 -7.90 4.51 -13.88
N ASP A 56 -7.85 5.86 -13.87
CA ASP A 56 -8.64 6.72 -12.99
C ASP A 56 -10.15 6.54 -13.24
N GLN A 57 -10.57 6.50 -14.53
CA GLN A 57 -11.96 6.24 -14.93
C GLN A 57 -12.47 4.93 -14.34
N VAL A 58 -11.76 3.81 -14.56
CA VAL A 58 -12.18 2.49 -14.08
C VAL A 58 -12.19 2.41 -12.55
N LEU A 59 -11.24 3.08 -11.87
CA LEU A 59 -11.21 3.11 -10.40
C LEU A 59 -12.36 3.93 -9.80
N ARG A 60 -12.85 4.97 -10.48
CA ARG A 60 -13.95 5.84 -10.02
C ARG A 60 -15.31 5.31 -10.39
N ASP A 61 -15.41 4.52 -11.44
CA ASP A 61 -16.68 3.96 -11.89
C ASP A 61 -17.17 2.89 -10.90
N VAL A 62 -18.27 3.20 -10.22
CA VAL A 62 -18.86 2.33 -9.19
C VAL A 62 -19.48 1.06 -9.75
N THR A 63 -19.65 0.97 -11.07
CA THR A 63 -20.19 -0.22 -11.74
C THR A 63 -19.13 -1.29 -11.93
N PHE A 64 -17.86 -0.90 -12.10
CA PHE A 64 -16.75 -1.84 -12.10
C PHE A 64 -16.54 -2.41 -10.69
N TYR A 65 -16.40 -3.72 -10.60
CA TYR A 65 -16.41 -4.42 -9.32
C TYR A 65 -15.16 -5.27 -9.09
N LYS A 66 -14.94 -5.61 -7.83
CA LYS A 66 -13.94 -6.61 -7.44
C LYS A 66 -14.52 -7.99 -7.61
N LYS A 67 -13.90 -8.79 -8.47
CA LYS A 67 -14.30 -10.17 -8.69
C LYS A 67 -13.86 -11.02 -7.50
N GLY A 68 -14.79 -11.80 -6.94
CA GLY A 68 -14.51 -12.69 -5.83
C GLY A 68 -13.45 -13.75 -6.18
N LEU A 69 -12.76 -14.21 -5.16
CA LEU A 69 -11.72 -15.23 -5.27
C LEU A 69 -12.36 -16.64 -5.25
N PRO A 70 -11.98 -17.56 -6.13
CA PRO A 70 -12.48 -18.93 -6.09
C PRO A 70 -11.98 -19.65 -4.81
N GLY A 71 -12.79 -20.58 -4.25
CA GLY A 71 -12.39 -21.38 -3.07
C GLY A 71 -12.60 -20.69 -1.71
N ARG A 72 -13.28 -19.53 -1.66
CA ARG A 72 -13.46 -18.74 -0.43
C ARG A 72 -14.02 -19.52 0.76
N GLN A 73 -14.89 -20.49 0.53
CA GLN A 73 -15.53 -21.28 1.59
C GLN A 73 -14.61 -22.32 2.23
N GLU A 74 -13.48 -22.60 1.57
CA GLU A 74 -12.51 -23.61 1.97
C GLU A 74 -11.32 -23.01 2.72
N HIS A 75 -11.15 -21.66 2.64
CA HIS A 75 -9.98 -20.96 3.17
C HIS A 75 -10.35 -19.74 4.01
N THR A 76 -9.81 -19.69 5.23
CA THR A 76 -9.99 -18.60 6.18
C THR A 76 -9.47 -17.26 5.63
N LEU A 77 -8.31 -17.26 4.95
CA LEU A 77 -7.74 -16.09 4.32
C LEU A 77 -8.70 -15.47 3.29
N LEU A 78 -9.21 -16.30 2.36
CA LEU A 78 -10.10 -15.83 1.31
C LEU A 78 -11.42 -15.31 1.88
N THR A 79 -11.96 -15.97 2.91
CA THR A 79 -13.12 -15.48 3.66
C THR A 79 -12.83 -14.15 4.34
N THR A 80 -11.64 -13.99 4.95
CA THR A 80 -11.21 -12.73 5.59
C THR A 80 -11.12 -11.58 4.59
N PHE A 81 -10.57 -11.83 3.40
CA PHE A 81 -10.53 -10.82 2.36
C PHE A 81 -11.93 -10.44 1.89
N GLU A 82 -12.74 -11.40 1.50
CA GLU A 82 -14.08 -11.16 0.93
C GLU A 82 -15.10 -10.58 1.91
N THR A 83 -14.85 -10.67 3.21
CA THR A 83 -15.67 -10.03 4.25
C THR A 83 -15.09 -8.68 4.72
N SER A 84 -14.05 -8.17 4.05
CA SER A 84 -13.46 -6.86 4.33
C SER A 84 -13.89 -5.80 3.33
N MET A 85 -13.88 -4.52 3.71
CA MET A 85 -14.18 -3.40 2.82
C MET A 85 -13.20 -3.29 1.63
N MET A 86 -12.00 -3.88 1.73
CA MET A 86 -11.03 -3.84 0.64
C MET A 86 -11.47 -4.70 -0.55
N PHE A 87 -12.16 -5.82 -0.31
CA PHE A 87 -12.52 -6.79 -1.34
C PHE A 87 -14.02 -6.88 -1.63
N THR A 88 -14.87 -6.23 -0.83
CA THR A 88 -16.33 -6.18 -1.07
C THR A 88 -16.71 -5.11 -2.09
N ASN A 89 -17.92 -5.22 -2.61
CA ASN A 89 -18.55 -4.27 -3.52
C ASN A 89 -19.76 -3.61 -2.84
N PRO A 90 -20.28 -2.46 -3.37
CA PRO A 90 -21.55 -1.92 -2.90
C PRO A 90 -22.69 -2.95 -3.00
N PRO A 91 -23.65 -2.99 -2.04
CA PRO A 91 -23.82 -2.03 -0.93
C PRO A 91 -22.94 -2.30 0.30
N ASP A 92 -22.40 -3.53 0.48
CA ASP A 92 -21.64 -3.92 1.67
C ASP A 92 -20.36 -3.11 1.85
N HIS A 93 -19.61 -2.87 0.77
CA HIS A 93 -18.46 -1.96 0.80
C HIS A 93 -18.85 -0.60 1.38
N THR A 94 -19.95 0.01 0.88
CA THR A 94 -20.38 1.35 1.31
C THR A 94 -20.75 1.38 2.78
N ARG A 95 -21.42 0.32 3.27
CA ARG A 95 -21.79 0.17 4.68
C ARG A 95 -20.56 0.14 5.59
N MET A 96 -19.61 -0.73 5.26
CA MET A 96 -18.35 -0.86 6.02
C MET A 96 -17.52 0.42 5.94
N ARG A 97 -17.29 0.93 4.72
CA ARG A 97 -16.51 2.14 4.48
C ARG A 97 -17.00 3.36 5.25
N ASN A 98 -18.33 3.53 5.35
CA ASN A 98 -18.94 4.63 6.09
C ASN A 98 -18.60 4.60 7.58
N LEU A 99 -18.54 3.42 8.20
CA LEU A 99 -18.14 3.28 9.60
C LEU A 99 -16.68 3.73 9.80
N PHE A 100 -15.77 3.21 8.98
CA PHE A 100 -14.36 3.56 9.06
C PHE A 100 -14.15 5.07 8.77
N SER A 101 -14.72 5.61 7.68
CA SER A 101 -14.58 7.02 7.33
C SER A 101 -15.08 7.96 8.43
N LYS A 102 -16.20 7.62 9.09
CA LYS A 102 -16.73 8.40 10.24
C LYS A 102 -15.86 8.25 11.50
N THR A 103 -14.95 7.29 11.53
CA THR A 103 -14.05 7.06 12.67
C THR A 103 -12.70 7.71 12.43
N PHE A 104 -12.25 7.83 11.17
CA PHE A 104 -11.07 8.60 10.74
C PHE A 104 -11.39 10.10 10.65
N THR A 105 -11.80 10.69 11.78
CA THR A 105 -12.15 12.13 11.85
C THR A 105 -10.89 12.99 11.86
N PRO A 106 -10.97 14.29 11.42
CA PRO A 106 -9.84 15.23 11.53
C PRO A 106 -9.26 15.31 12.94
N ARG A 107 -10.11 15.25 13.99
CA ARG A 107 -9.67 15.26 15.39
C ARG A 107 -8.85 14.03 15.76
N ARG A 108 -9.21 12.84 15.26
CA ARG A 108 -8.43 11.61 15.49
C ARG A 108 -7.14 11.60 14.71
N LEU A 109 -7.18 12.09 13.47
CA LEU A 109 -5.97 12.23 12.64
C LEU A 109 -4.98 13.21 13.29
N ALA A 110 -5.45 14.36 13.80
CA ALA A 110 -4.60 15.28 14.55
C ALA A 110 -4.01 14.68 15.84
N ALA A 111 -4.70 13.69 16.44
CA ALA A 111 -4.17 12.99 17.62
C ALA A 111 -3.09 11.95 17.27
N ILE A 112 -2.89 11.63 15.98
CA ILE A 112 -1.82 10.73 15.54
C ILE A 112 -0.48 11.48 15.45
N ASP A 113 -0.47 12.76 15.11
CA ASP A 113 0.77 13.54 14.95
C ASP A 113 1.72 13.43 16.16
N PRO A 114 1.28 13.61 17.42
CA PRO A 114 2.15 13.43 18.59
C PRO A 114 2.68 11.99 18.74
N ILE A 115 1.90 10.99 18.31
CA ILE A 115 2.35 9.58 18.32
C ILE A 115 3.48 9.40 17.31
N ILE A 116 3.28 9.90 16.07
CA ILE A 116 4.29 9.83 15.01
C ILE A 116 5.55 10.57 15.47
N GLU A 117 5.40 11.76 16.03
CA GLU A 117 6.52 12.56 16.54
C GLU A 117 7.36 11.81 17.59
N SER A 118 6.70 11.18 18.55
CA SER A 118 7.36 10.39 19.60
C SER A 118 8.08 9.17 19.02
N VAL A 119 7.42 8.44 18.10
CA VAL A 119 8.01 7.26 17.46
C VAL A 119 9.19 7.66 16.58
N VAL A 120 9.05 8.70 15.75
CA VAL A 120 10.14 9.22 14.91
C VAL A 120 11.35 9.63 15.78
N GLY A 121 11.13 10.37 16.86
CA GLY A 121 12.22 10.75 17.79
C GLY A 121 12.97 9.54 18.31
N SER A 122 12.26 8.53 18.84
CA SER A 122 12.87 7.30 19.34
C SER A 122 13.63 6.52 18.26
N LEU A 123 13.13 6.48 17.03
CA LEU A 123 13.79 5.76 15.92
C LEU A 123 15.03 6.53 15.41
N LEU A 124 15.02 7.86 15.43
CA LEU A 124 16.20 8.67 15.13
C LEU A 124 17.31 8.45 16.16
N ASP A 125 16.98 8.37 17.46
CA ASP A 125 17.94 8.05 18.51
C ASP A 125 18.55 6.66 18.30
N GLN A 126 17.75 5.66 17.90
CA GLN A 126 18.25 4.31 17.57
C GLN A 126 19.15 4.31 16.32
N LEU A 127 18.82 5.10 15.28
CA LEU A 127 19.68 5.28 14.12
C LEU A 127 21.03 5.86 14.53
N GLU A 128 21.03 6.93 15.34
CA GLU A 128 22.26 7.58 15.82
C GLU A 128 23.12 6.62 16.65
N GLU A 129 22.52 5.85 17.58
CA GLU A 129 23.23 4.87 18.37
C GLU A 129 23.89 3.78 17.50
N ARG A 130 23.15 3.21 16.53
CA ARG A 130 23.65 2.15 15.66
C ARG A 130 24.64 2.65 14.60
N GLY A 131 24.51 3.90 14.15
CA GLY A 131 25.39 4.54 13.17
C GLY A 131 26.59 5.25 13.79
N ALA A 132 26.76 5.16 15.12
CA ALA A 132 27.84 5.82 15.82
C ALA A 132 29.23 5.40 15.27
N GLY A 133 30.13 6.38 15.14
CA GLY A 133 31.50 6.15 14.64
C GLY A 133 31.56 5.85 13.13
N GLY A 134 30.56 6.24 12.36
CA GLY A 134 30.48 6.03 10.90
C GLY A 134 30.09 4.59 10.51
N ALA A 135 29.45 3.84 11.41
CA ALA A 135 28.96 2.50 11.10
C ALA A 135 27.84 2.54 10.06
N THR A 136 27.83 1.55 9.17
CA THR A 136 26.74 1.35 8.23
C THR A 136 25.50 0.79 8.94
N VAL A 137 24.35 1.41 8.72
CA VAL A 137 23.07 1.00 9.30
C VAL A 137 22.06 0.74 8.18
N ASP A 138 21.20 -0.25 8.35
CA ASP A 138 20.07 -0.44 7.43
C ASP A 138 18.90 0.48 7.84
N PHE A 139 18.63 1.49 7.03
CA PHE A 139 17.53 2.43 7.25
C PHE A 139 16.17 1.73 7.28
N VAL A 140 15.96 0.70 6.44
CA VAL A 140 14.68 -0.02 6.43
C VAL A 140 14.48 -0.75 7.74
N GLU A 141 15.49 -1.49 8.22
CA GLU A 141 15.41 -2.25 9.47
C GLU A 141 15.19 -1.34 10.69
N VAL A 142 15.95 -0.24 10.78
CA VAL A 142 15.99 0.57 12.01
C VAL A 142 14.94 1.66 12.04
N PHE A 143 14.49 2.16 10.88
CA PHE A 143 13.58 3.30 10.80
C PHE A 143 12.31 3.03 10.01
N ALA A 144 12.42 2.67 8.71
CA ALA A 144 11.25 2.60 7.84
C ALA A 144 10.26 1.50 8.21
N ALA A 145 10.74 0.35 8.71
CA ALA A 145 9.87 -0.76 9.08
C ALA A 145 9.23 -0.59 10.48
N PRO A 146 9.95 -0.14 11.53
CA PRO A 146 9.31 0.08 12.83
C PRO A 146 8.31 1.23 12.86
N LEU A 147 8.52 2.31 12.08
CA LEU A 147 7.68 3.51 12.14
C LEU A 147 6.19 3.19 11.92
N PRO A 148 5.74 2.69 10.76
CA PRO A 148 4.32 2.43 10.54
C PRO A 148 3.76 1.36 11.47
N ALA A 149 4.57 0.38 11.88
CA ALA A 149 4.13 -0.67 12.79
C ALA A 149 3.78 -0.11 14.17
N LEU A 150 4.65 0.73 14.75
CA LEU A 150 4.45 1.35 16.07
C LEU A 150 3.31 2.36 16.04
N VAL A 151 3.25 3.20 14.99
CA VAL A 151 2.17 4.20 14.81
C VAL A 151 0.81 3.50 14.71
N MET A 152 0.72 2.48 13.85
CA MET A 152 -0.53 1.76 13.67
C MET A 152 -0.93 0.90 14.87
N ALA A 153 0.04 0.32 15.58
CA ALA A 153 -0.25 -0.40 16.83
C ALA A 153 -0.90 0.53 17.86
N ALA A 154 -0.31 1.71 18.07
CA ALA A 154 -0.88 2.71 18.98
C ALA A 154 -2.25 3.22 18.51
N PHE A 155 -2.42 3.45 17.20
CA PHE A 155 -3.67 3.95 16.64
C PHE A 155 -4.80 2.92 16.68
N VAL A 156 -4.51 1.67 16.32
CA VAL A 156 -5.47 0.55 16.26
C VAL A 156 -5.77 0.01 17.66
N GLY A 157 -4.78 0.00 18.55
CA GLY A 157 -4.86 -0.56 19.89
C GLY A 157 -4.26 -1.96 20.02
N ILE A 158 -3.27 -2.31 19.18
CA ILE A 158 -2.49 -3.54 19.32
C ILE A 158 -1.40 -3.31 20.37
N PRO A 159 -1.23 -4.20 21.37
CA PRO A 159 -0.12 -4.12 22.29
C PRO A 159 1.24 -4.18 21.57
N VAL A 160 2.18 -3.31 21.96
CA VAL A 160 3.49 -3.23 21.28
C VAL A 160 4.27 -4.53 21.40
N GLU A 161 4.13 -5.22 22.53
CA GLU A 161 4.72 -6.53 22.79
C GLU A 161 4.24 -7.63 21.82
N ASP A 162 3.04 -7.48 21.24
CA ASP A 162 2.48 -8.44 20.28
C ASP A 162 2.94 -8.16 18.83
N LEU A 163 3.59 -7.02 18.56
CA LEU A 163 4.00 -6.64 17.20
C LEU A 163 4.91 -7.66 16.51
N PRO A 164 5.96 -8.21 17.12
CA PRO A 164 6.82 -9.20 16.46
C PRO A 164 6.03 -10.47 16.07
N TRP A 165 5.10 -10.89 16.94
CA TRP A 165 4.22 -12.00 16.67
C TRP A 165 3.27 -11.70 15.50
N TYR A 166 2.70 -10.50 15.48
CA TYR A 166 1.77 -10.04 14.45
C TYR A 166 2.47 -9.94 13.08
N GLN A 167 3.63 -9.29 13.02
CA GLN A 167 4.40 -9.12 11.78
C GLN A 167 4.79 -10.45 11.13
N ALA A 168 5.10 -11.48 11.93
CA ALA A 168 5.40 -12.81 11.41
C ALA A 168 4.18 -13.45 10.67
N ARG A 169 2.94 -13.04 10.99
CA ARG A 169 1.70 -13.51 10.35
C ARG A 169 1.31 -12.69 9.13
N VAL A 170 1.73 -11.43 9.06
CA VAL A 170 1.48 -10.58 7.89
C VAL A 170 2.24 -11.10 6.65
N ARG A 171 3.49 -11.49 6.79
CA ARG A 171 4.35 -11.90 5.68
C ARG A 171 3.78 -13.02 4.78
N PRO A 172 3.23 -14.12 5.30
CA PRO A 172 2.58 -15.14 4.46
C PRO A 172 1.38 -14.61 3.69
N ILE A 173 0.59 -13.71 4.30
CA ILE A 173 -0.58 -13.10 3.66
C ILE A 173 -0.16 -12.21 2.49
N ASP A 174 0.90 -11.42 2.66
CA ASP A 174 1.43 -10.56 1.60
C ASP A 174 2.02 -11.37 0.44
N ALA A 175 2.71 -12.47 0.76
CA ALA A 175 3.21 -13.39 -0.26
C ALA A 175 2.09 -13.99 -1.12
N PHE A 176 0.90 -14.21 -0.56
CA PHE A 176 -0.27 -14.68 -1.32
C PHE A 176 -0.84 -13.62 -2.27
N LEU A 177 -0.71 -12.32 -1.94
CA LEU A 177 -1.21 -11.23 -2.79
C LEU A 177 -0.38 -11.03 -4.07
N ASP A 178 0.84 -11.56 -4.13
CA ASP A 178 1.65 -11.54 -5.35
C ASP A 178 1.01 -12.42 -6.44
N LEU A 179 1.11 -12.01 -7.71
CA LEU A 179 0.57 -12.78 -8.85
C LEU A 179 1.15 -14.19 -8.95
N ASN A 180 2.37 -14.39 -8.48
CA ASN A 180 3.04 -15.69 -8.41
C ASN A 180 2.80 -16.43 -7.09
N GLY A 181 2.09 -15.82 -6.13
CA GLY A 181 1.82 -16.37 -4.79
C GLY A 181 0.73 -17.45 -4.73
N LYS A 182 0.25 -17.95 -5.86
CA LYS A 182 -0.85 -18.93 -5.92
C LYS A 182 -0.42 -20.38 -5.77
N GLN A 183 0.78 -20.64 -5.27
CA GLN A 183 1.23 -22.02 -4.99
C GLN A 183 0.48 -22.55 -3.74
N PRO A 184 0.11 -23.85 -3.71
CA PRO A 184 -0.68 -24.41 -2.63
C PRO A 184 -0.08 -24.21 -1.23
N ASP A 185 1.23 -24.30 -1.10
CA ASP A 185 1.96 -24.11 0.16
C ASP A 185 1.95 -22.64 0.64
N VAL A 186 1.91 -21.67 -0.29
CA VAL A 186 1.78 -20.23 0.05
C VAL A 186 0.39 -19.96 0.59
N LEU A 187 -0.66 -20.49 -0.05
CA LEU A 187 -2.03 -20.33 0.42
C LEU A 187 -2.24 -20.99 1.79
N GLU A 188 -1.70 -22.20 2.01
CA GLU A 188 -1.83 -22.91 3.28
C GLU A 188 -1.19 -22.12 4.44
N ARG A 189 0.02 -21.60 4.25
CA ARG A 189 0.70 -20.75 5.26
C ARG A 189 -0.07 -19.46 5.53
N ALA A 190 -0.58 -18.83 4.48
CA ALA A 190 -1.35 -17.59 4.61
C ALA A 190 -2.72 -17.84 5.28
N ASP A 191 -3.34 -18.98 5.01
CA ASP A 191 -4.60 -19.40 5.63
C ASP A 191 -4.45 -19.65 7.13
N HIS A 192 -3.36 -20.35 7.52
CA HIS A 192 -3.03 -20.54 8.93
C HIS A 192 -2.78 -19.21 9.65
N ALA A 193 -1.99 -18.33 9.04
CA ALA A 193 -1.72 -17.00 9.60
C ALA A 193 -3.01 -16.15 9.72
N ALA A 194 -3.91 -16.24 8.76
CA ALA A 194 -5.21 -15.55 8.81
C ALA A 194 -6.07 -16.07 9.96
N GLN A 195 -6.07 -17.38 10.23
CA GLN A 195 -6.80 -17.97 11.37
C GLN A 195 -6.24 -17.45 12.70
N GLU A 196 -4.93 -17.49 12.89
CA GLU A 196 -4.29 -16.98 14.11
C GLU A 196 -4.58 -15.48 14.36
N LEU A 197 -4.58 -14.65 13.30
CA LEU A 197 -4.95 -13.24 13.38
C LEU A 197 -6.44 -13.04 13.72
N ARG A 198 -7.32 -13.88 13.22
CA ARG A 198 -8.75 -13.83 13.54
C ARG A 198 -8.97 -14.14 15.02
N ASP A 199 -8.30 -15.16 15.54
CA ASP A 199 -8.38 -15.55 16.97
C ASP A 199 -7.83 -14.42 17.86
N PHE A 200 -6.71 -13.82 17.48
CA PHE A 200 -6.13 -12.65 18.15
C PHE A 200 -7.11 -11.47 18.24
N TYR A 201 -7.74 -11.10 17.11
CA TYR A 201 -8.70 -9.98 17.12
C TYR A 201 -10.00 -10.33 17.85
N ALA A 202 -10.46 -11.58 17.83
CA ALA A 202 -11.60 -12.00 18.62
C ALA A 202 -11.35 -11.76 20.12
N ASP A 203 -10.19 -12.21 20.61
CA ASP A 203 -9.77 -11.98 22.00
C ASP A 203 -9.57 -10.50 22.33
N LEU A 204 -9.00 -9.73 21.40
CA LEU A 204 -8.77 -8.30 21.58
C LEU A 204 -10.09 -7.52 21.63
N ILE A 205 -11.07 -7.86 20.80
CA ILE A 205 -12.42 -7.27 20.79
C ILE A 205 -13.09 -7.54 22.14
N ASP A 206 -13.04 -8.77 22.64
CA ASP A 206 -13.63 -9.13 23.94
C ASP A 206 -12.97 -8.40 25.11
N ARG A 207 -11.66 -8.21 25.06
CA ARG A 207 -10.93 -7.37 26.03
C ARG A 207 -11.38 -5.90 25.96
N ARG A 208 -11.50 -5.32 24.75
CA ARG A 208 -11.91 -3.93 24.53
C ARG A 208 -13.39 -3.66 24.86
N ARG A 209 -14.26 -4.65 24.78
CA ARG A 209 -15.65 -4.54 25.27
C ARG A 209 -15.69 -4.43 26.79
N ARG A 210 -14.82 -5.16 27.49
CA ARG A 210 -14.74 -5.13 28.97
C ARG A 210 -13.99 -3.90 29.49
N ASP A 211 -12.93 -3.51 28.80
CA ASP A 211 -12.05 -2.39 29.18
C ASP A 211 -11.74 -1.52 27.94
N PRO A 212 -12.63 -0.58 27.58
CA PRO A 212 -12.47 0.28 26.40
C PRO A 212 -11.27 1.22 26.56
N GLN A 213 -10.43 1.30 25.52
CA GLN A 213 -9.27 2.19 25.44
C GLN A 213 -9.53 3.39 24.53
N GLN A 214 -8.56 4.31 24.42
CA GLN A 214 -8.63 5.44 23.50
C GLN A 214 -8.06 5.09 22.11
N ASP A 215 -8.36 3.90 21.60
CA ASP A 215 -7.92 3.40 20.30
C ASP A 215 -9.05 3.33 19.26
N LEU A 216 -8.67 3.03 18.01
CA LEU A 216 -9.60 2.88 16.89
C LEU A 216 -10.55 1.72 17.13
N LEU A 217 -10.04 0.57 17.59
CA LEU A 217 -10.85 -0.63 17.80
C LEU A 217 -11.96 -0.38 18.82
N SER A 218 -11.65 0.21 19.99
CA SER A 218 -12.65 0.57 21.00
C SER A 218 -13.69 1.57 20.47
N ALA A 219 -13.28 2.47 19.57
CA ALA A 219 -14.21 3.42 18.98
C ALA A 219 -15.16 2.77 17.97
N LEU A 220 -14.69 1.79 17.21
CA LEU A 220 -15.52 1.01 16.29
C LEU A 220 -16.51 0.14 17.07
N ILE A 221 -16.03 -0.57 18.08
CA ILE A 221 -16.87 -1.43 18.97
C ILE A 221 -18.01 -0.60 19.58
N ARG A 222 -17.72 0.59 20.16
CA ARG A 222 -18.76 1.46 20.74
C ARG A 222 -19.86 1.82 19.76
N LYS A 223 -19.51 2.11 18.49
CA LYS A 223 -20.51 2.46 17.47
C LYS A 223 -21.35 1.26 17.03
N ILE A 224 -20.72 0.09 16.96
CA ILE A 224 -21.40 -1.17 16.61
C ILE A 224 -22.37 -1.55 17.73
N ASP A 225 -21.90 -1.59 18.98
CA ASP A 225 -22.68 -2.00 20.15
C ASP A 225 -23.81 -0.99 20.48
N ALA A 226 -23.65 0.30 20.09
CA ALA A 226 -24.71 1.31 20.16
C ALA A 226 -25.76 1.18 19.04
N GLY A 227 -25.59 0.25 18.09
CA GLY A 227 -26.51 0.08 16.96
C GLY A 227 -26.42 1.19 15.89
N GLU A 228 -25.39 2.06 15.96
CA GLU A 228 -25.19 3.12 14.96
C GLU A 228 -24.77 2.57 13.59
N HIS A 229 -24.21 1.37 13.56
CA HIS A 229 -23.78 0.69 12.34
C HIS A 229 -23.98 -0.82 12.44
N GLN A 230 -24.48 -1.40 11.34
CA GLN A 230 -24.62 -2.86 11.20
C GLN A 230 -23.31 -3.44 10.67
N LEU A 231 -22.44 -3.87 11.56
CA LEU A 231 -21.22 -4.62 11.25
C LEU A 231 -21.18 -5.83 12.20
N THR A 232 -20.93 -7.01 11.64
CA THR A 232 -20.72 -8.22 12.46
C THR A 232 -19.31 -8.24 13.04
N ASP A 233 -19.09 -8.99 14.12
CA ASP A 233 -17.74 -9.19 14.67
C ASP A 233 -16.80 -9.83 13.63
N ALA A 234 -17.31 -10.74 12.81
CA ALA A 234 -16.52 -11.35 11.73
C ALA A 234 -16.05 -10.32 10.68
N GLU A 235 -16.91 -9.38 10.31
CA GLU A 235 -16.55 -8.27 9.43
C GLU A 235 -15.60 -7.28 10.09
N LEU A 236 -15.80 -6.98 11.39
CA LEU A 236 -14.89 -6.13 12.16
C LEU A 236 -13.49 -6.76 12.19
N ILE A 237 -13.38 -8.03 12.56
CA ILE A 237 -12.11 -8.78 12.58
C ILE A 237 -11.44 -8.72 11.20
N SER A 238 -12.15 -9.04 10.13
CA SER A 238 -11.62 -9.04 8.77
C SER A 238 -11.11 -7.66 8.36
N ASN A 239 -11.85 -6.60 8.70
CA ASN A 239 -11.43 -5.24 8.41
C ASN A 239 -10.23 -4.80 9.24
N MET A 240 -10.11 -5.23 10.50
CA MET A 240 -8.95 -4.90 11.33
C MET A 240 -7.68 -5.58 10.83
N ILE A 241 -7.76 -6.86 10.44
CA ILE A 241 -6.65 -7.60 9.82
C ILE A 241 -6.18 -6.88 8.54
N VAL A 242 -7.11 -6.61 7.62
CA VAL A 242 -6.77 -5.97 6.34
C VAL A 242 -6.26 -4.54 6.53
N LEU A 243 -6.85 -3.76 7.45
CA LEU A 243 -6.42 -2.40 7.73
C LEU A 243 -4.97 -2.35 8.22
N PHE A 244 -4.62 -3.19 9.19
CA PHE A 244 -3.26 -3.22 9.74
C PHE A 244 -2.26 -3.73 8.70
N ASN A 245 -2.56 -4.83 8.00
CA ASN A 245 -1.67 -5.38 6.98
C ASN A 245 -1.41 -4.36 5.85
N ALA A 246 -2.46 -3.72 5.35
CA ALA A 246 -2.32 -2.74 4.27
C ALA A 246 -1.54 -1.48 4.68
N SER A 247 -1.56 -1.09 5.96
CA SER A 247 -0.88 0.10 6.46
C SER A 247 0.62 -0.11 6.68
N PHE A 248 1.05 -1.35 6.86
CA PHE A 248 2.42 -1.67 7.27
C PHE A 248 3.40 -1.60 6.09
N LEU A 249 3.31 -2.52 5.12
CA LEU A 249 4.31 -2.64 4.06
C LEU A 249 4.32 -1.43 3.11
N THR A 250 3.17 -0.86 2.80
CA THR A 250 3.09 0.24 1.84
C THR A 250 3.82 1.50 2.33
N THR A 251 3.79 1.79 3.62
CA THR A 251 4.54 2.91 4.19
C THR A 251 6.03 2.59 4.34
N ILE A 252 6.39 1.34 4.66
CA ILE A 252 7.80 0.91 4.64
C ILE A 252 8.39 1.18 3.25
N TYR A 253 7.67 0.80 2.19
CA TYR A 253 8.13 0.94 0.82
C TYR A 253 8.12 2.40 0.35
N LEU A 254 7.16 3.22 0.83
CA LEU A 254 7.17 4.67 0.60
C LEU A 254 8.48 5.29 1.15
N LEU A 255 8.83 4.99 2.39
CA LEU A 255 10.02 5.56 3.04
C LEU A 255 11.32 4.92 2.51
N GLY A 256 11.34 3.60 2.37
CA GLY A 256 12.51 2.87 1.91
C GLY A 256 12.89 3.19 0.46
N SER A 257 11.90 3.29 -0.46
CA SER A 257 12.15 3.72 -1.85
C SER A 257 12.34 5.23 -1.96
N GLY A 258 11.74 5.99 -1.05
CA GLY A 258 11.85 7.45 -1.02
C GLY A 258 13.25 7.93 -0.64
N LEU A 259 13.93 7.25 0.29
CA LEU A 259 15.24 7.71 0.77
C LEU A 259 16.30 7.77 -0.34
N PRO A 260 16.54 6.74 -1.17
CA PRO A 260 17.49 6.84 -2.27
C PRO A 260 17.14 7.94 -3.29
N LEU A 261 15.84 8.14 -3.56
CA LEU A 261 15.37 9.21 -4.44
C LEU A 261 15.68 10.59 -3.86
N LEU A 262 15.43 10.81 -2.57
CA LEU A 262 15.73 12.06 -1.90
C LEU A 262 17.24 12.31 -1.85
N LEU A 263 18.04 11.32 -1.54
CA LEU A 263 19.51 11.44 -1.53
C LEU A 263 20.11 11.73 -2.92
N SER A 264 19.39 11.41 -4.00
CA SER A 264 19.79 11.84 -5.35
C SER A 264 19.54 13.34 -5.65
N ARG A 265 18.86 14.05 -4.72
CA ARG A 265 18.46 15.45 -4.82
C ARG A 265 18.95 16.27 -3.61
N PRO A 266 20.26 16.60 -3.55
CA PRO A 266 20.83 17.37 -2.43
C PRO A 266 20.15 18.73 -2.20
N ASP A 267 19.63 19.35 -3.26
CA ASP A 267 18.85 20.59 -3.20
C ASP A 267 17.54 20.42 -2.39
N VAL A 268 16.87 19.28 -2.57
CA VAL A 268 15.63 18.94 -1.85
C VAL A 268 15.93 18.57 -0.40
N THR A 269 16.92 17.69 -0.16
CA THR A 269 17.25 17.24 1.20
C THR A 269 17.73 18.38 2.09
N ALA A 270 18.50 19.35 1.54
CA ALA A 270 18.93 20.55 2.28
C ALA A 270 17.75 21.49 2.62
N ALA A 271 16.65 21.45 1.88
CA ALA A 271 15.46 22.30 2.08
C ALA A 271 14.38 21.65 2.95
N LEU A 272 14.50 20.36 3.27
CA LEU A 272 13.51 19.60 4.05
C LEU A 272 13.47 19.98 5.55
N PRO A 273 14.58 20.27 6.26
CA PRO A 273 14.52 20.61 7.67
C PRO A 273 13.50 21.71 7.97
N GLY A 274 12.54 21.43 8.87
CA GLY A 274 11.47 22.36 9.25
C GLY A 274 10.42 22.64 8.14
N ASN A 275 10.49 21.99 6.99
CA ASN A 275 9.60 22.26 5.83
C ASN A 275 8.64 21.10 5.58
N GLU A 276 7.51 21.09 6.29
CA GLU A 276 6.48 20.05 6.17
C GLU A 276 5.73 20.09 4.82
N GLU A 277 5.63 21.27 4.18
CA GLU A 277 4.98 21.40 2.86
C GLU A 277 5.81 20.69 1.79
N LEU A 278 7.13 20.93 1.75
CA LEU A 278 8.04 20.23 0.86
C LEU A 278 8.07 18.72 1.15
N ALA A 279 7.96 18.33 2.43
CA ALA A 279 7.88 16.91 2.81
C ALA A 279 6.63 16.24 2.23
N LEU A 280 5.47 16.92 2.23
CA LEU A 280 4.26 16.42 1.58
C LEU A 280 4.42 16.29 0.06
N ASP A 281 5.06 17.27 -0.57
CA ASP A 281 5.37 17.19 -2.01
C ASP A 281 6.29 16.01 -2.32
N CYS A 282 7.30 15.77 -1.48
CA CYS A 282 8.16 14.60 -1.58
C CYS A 282 7.35 13.29 -1.45
N VAL A 283 6.45 13.19 -0.46
CA VAL A 283 5.60 12.01 -0.28
C VAL A 283 4.73 11.76 -1.51
N HIS A 284 4.11 12.79 -2.07
CA HIS A 284 3.28 12.67 -3.25
C HIS A 284 4.08 12.24 -4.49
N GLU A 285 5.28 12.82 -4.67
CA GLU A 285 6.12 12.48 -5.81
C GLU A 285 6.76 11.08 -5.66
N ILE A 286 7.13 10.65 -4.45
CA ILE A 286 7.57 9.26 -4.20
C ILE A 286 6.45 8.29 -4.56
N LEU A 287 5.21 8.56 -4.13
CA LEU A 287 4.05 7.73 -4.46
C LEU A 287 3.74 7.68 -5.95
N ARG A 288 4.04 8.75 -6.70
CA ARG A 288 3.94 8.76 -8.16
C ARG A 288 5.06 7.94 -8.79
N PHE A 289 6.30 8.24 -8.42
CA PHE A 289 7.50 7.75 -9.06
C PHE A 289 7.81 6.29 -8.74
N GLU A 290 7.65 5.88 -7.46
CA GLU A 290 7.84 4.53 -6.95
C GLU A 290 6.59 4.08 -6.17
N SER A 291 5.47 3.91 -6.88
CA SER A 291 4.20 3.48 -6.25
C SER A 291 4.39 2.16 -5.50
N PRO A 292 4.12 2.09 -4.19
CA PRO A 292 4.22 0.84 -3.43
C PRO A 292 3.31 -0.26 -3.98
N VAL A 293 2.08 0.07 -4.39
CA VAL A 293 1.15 -0.85 -5.05
C VAL A 293 1.27 -0.66 -6.55
N GLN A 294 1.68 -1.70 -7.27
CA GLN A 294 1.99 -1.62 -8.69
C GLN A 294 0.77 -1.86 -9.59
N PHE A 295 -0.21 -2.62 -9.14
CA PHE A 295 -1.42 -2.86 -9.91
C PHE A 295 -2.65 -3.08 -9.04
N LEU A 296 -3.81 -2.85 -9.64
CA LEU A 296 -5.13 -3.21 -9.12
C LEU A 296 -5.93 -3.93 -10.20
N THR A 297 -7.05 -4.53 -9.84
CA THR A 297 -7.92 -5.21 -10.79
C THR A 297 -9.37 -4.77 -10.63
N ARG A 298 -10.11 -4.76 -11.74
CA ARG A 298 -11.56 -4.57 -11.75
C ARG A 298 -12.18 -5.45 -12.84
N ALA A 299 -13.37 -5.96 -12.57
CA ALA A 299 -14.19 -6.68 -13.55
C ALA A 299 -15.24 -5.74 -14.15
N ALA A 300 -15.49 -5.90 -15.43
CA ALA A 300 -16.51 -5.16 -16.15
C ALA A 300 -17.93 -5.66 -15.77
N PRO A 301 -18.90 -4.77 -15.52
CA PRO A 301 -20.27 -5.17 -15.13
C PRO A 301 -21.07 -5.78 -16.30
N ASP A 302 -20.79 -5.31 -17.50
CA ASP A 302 -21.38 -5.71 -18.77
C ASP A 302 -20.32 -5.65 -19.87
N ASP A 303 -20.68 -5.94 -21.12
CA ASP A 303 -19.84 -5.67 -22.28
C ASP A 303 -19.64 -4.14 -22.38
N VAL A 304 -18.40 -3.69 -22.22
CA VAL A 304 -18.04 -2.26 -22.24
C VAL A 304 -16.90 -2.02 -23.21
N GLU A 305 -16.76 -0.77 -23.64
CA GLU A 305 -15.62 -0.31 -24.42
C GLU A 305 -14.81 0.72 -23.60
N LEU A 306 -13.53 0.45 -23.40
CA LEU A 306 -12.60 1.34 -22.72
C LEU A 306 -11.56 1.85 -23.74
N ALA A 307 -11.59 3.14 -24.03
CA ALA A 307 -10.68 3.79 -25.00
C ALA A 307 -10.54 2.98 -26.32
N GLY A 308 -11.65 2.48 -26.87
CA GLY A 308 -11.69 1.70 -28.10
C GLY A 308 -11.39 0.20 -27.98
N VAL A 309 -11.10 -0.28 -26.76
CA VAL A 309 -10.85 -1.71 -26.50
C VAL A 309 -12.08 -2.36 -25.87
N PRO A 310 -12.67 -3.40 -26.51
CA PRO A 310 -13.81 -4.11 -25.97
C PRO A 310 -13.37 -4.98 -24.79
N VAL A 311 -14.09 -4.87 -23.68
CA VAL A 311 -13.95 -5.71 -22.49
C VAL A 311 -15.28 -6.42 -22.26
N PRO A 312 -15.32 -7.75 -22.33
CA PRO A 312 -16.56 -8.48 -22.15
C PRO A 312 -17.04 -8.42 -20.70
N LYS A 313 -18.32 -8.68 -20.51
CA LYS A 313 -18.90 -8.86 -19.17
C LYS A 313 -18.06 -9.81 -18.32
N ASP A 314 -17.86 -9.49 -17.05
CA ASP A 314 -17.03 -10.22 -16.10
C ASP A 314 -15.54 -10.31 -16.50
N GLY A 315 -15.15 -9.65 -17.59
CA GLY A 315 -13.75 -9.51 -18.01
C GLY A 315 -12.96 -8.67 -17.03
N VAL A 316 -11.81 -9.18 -16.58
CA VAL A 316 -10.96 -8.47 -15.61
C VAL A 316 -9.97 -7.59 -16.35
N VAL A 317 -9.94 -6.31 -15.99
CA VAL A 317 -8.92 -5.33 -16.41
C VAL A 317 -7.82 -5.26 -15.37
N LEU A 318 -6.58 -5.46 -15.81
CA LEU A 318 -5.38 -5.22 -15.01
C LEU A 318 -5.03 -3.73 -15.10
N LEU A 319 -5.11 -3.01 -13.99
CA LEU A 319 -4.84 -1.58 -13.88
C LEU A 319 -3.43 -1.39 -13.35
N LEU A 320 -2.45 -1.07 -14.20
CA LEU A 320 -1.05 -0.87 -13.81
C LEU A 320 -0.86 0.53 -13.21
N ILE A 321 -0.93 0.65 -11.90
CA ILE A 321 -0.79 1.91 -11.16
C ILE A 321 0.59 2.51 -11.35
N GLY A 322 1.66 1.69 -11.27
CA GLY A 322 3.03 2.15 -11.51
C GLY A 322 3.25 2.70 -12.91
N ALA A 323 2.60 2.11 -13.93
CA ALA A 323 2.62 2.62 -15.29
C ALA A 323 1.79 3.91 -15.42
N ALA A 324 0.56 3.93 -14.92
CA ALA A 324 -0.33 5.09 -14.99
C ALA A 324 0.28 6.33 -14.32
N ASN A 325 1.01 6.15 -13.23
CA ASN A 325 1.74 7.23 -12.56
C ASN A 325 2.99 7.71 -13.32
N ARG A 326 3.38 7.03 -14.39
CA ARG A 326 4.44 7.43 -15.33
C ARG A 326 3.92 7.60 -16.76
N ASP A 327 2.61 7.83 -16.90
CA ASP A 327 2.01 8.10 -18.22
C ASP A 327 2.53 9.43 -18.80
N PRO A 328 3.24 9.42 -19.95
CA PRO A 328 3.75 10.63 -20.59
C PRO A 328 2.64 11.55 -21.12
N ALA A 329 1.42 11.04 -21.33
CA ALA A 329 0.28 11.87 -21.70
C ALA A 329 -0.23 12.72 -20.52
N ARG A 330 0.05 12.29 -19.28
CA ARG A 330 -0.37 12.97 -18.04
C ARG A 330 0.73 13.78 -17.39
N PHE A 331 1.95 13.25 -17.35
CA PHE A 331 3.09 13.83 -16.65
C PHE A 331 4.20 14.19 -17.65
N GLY A 332 4.56 15.46 -17.73
CA GLY A 332 5.78 15.87 -18.45
C GLY A 332 7.00 15.26 -17.74
N ASP A 333 7.95 14.73 -18.51
CA ASP A 333 9.15 14.05 -17.99
C ASP A 333 8.83 13.04 -16.87
N PRO A 334 7.99 12.00 -17.15
CA PRO A 334 7.44 11.11 -16.15
C PRO A 334 8.49 10.32 -15.37
N ASP A 335 9.68 10.15 -15.96
CA ASP A 335 10.81 9.43 -15.37
C ASP A 335 11.80 10.33 -14.60
N THR A 336 11.43 11.59 -14.39
CA THR A 336 12.16 12.51 -13.52
C THR A 336 11.47 12.61 -12.16
N PHE A 337 12.24 12.40 -11.08
CA PHE A 337 11.79 12.64 -9.72
C PHE A 337 11.84 14.13 -9.40
N GLU A 338 10.68 14.75 -9.21
CA GLU A 338 10.53 16.21 -9.08
C GLU A 338 9.47 16.54 -8.00
N PRO A 339 9.85 16.61 -6.72
CA PRO A 339 8.98 17.14 -5.67
C PRO A 339 8.50 18.57 -5.98
N GLY A 340 7.22 18.84 -5.72
CA GLY A 340 6.62 20.14 -6.06
C GLY A 340 6.14 20.26 -7.51
N ARG A 341 6.07 19.16 -8.25
CA ARG A 341 5.49 19.09 -9.60
C ARG A 341 4.08 19.68 -9.61
N GLU A 342 3.83 20.63 -10.52
CA GLU A 342 2.49 21.23 -10.66
C GLU A 342 1.41 20.19 -10.96
N LYS A 343 0.23 20.36 -10.32
CA LYS A 343 -0.96 19.51 -10.51
C LYS A 343 -0.70 18.01 -10.28
N LEU A 344 0.21 17.70 -9.35
CA LEU A 344 0.51 16.32 -9.00
C LEU A 344 -0.71 15.63 -8.35
N THR A 345 -1.37 14.77 -9.12
CA THR A 345 -2.40 13.85 -8.61
C THR A 345 -1.98 12.44 -9.01
N SER A 346 -1.35 11.70 -8.11
CA SER A 346 -0.96 10.32 -8.36
C SER A 346 -2.08 9.34 -8.02
N LEU A 347 -2.04 8.17 -8.63
CA LEU A 347 -2.91 7.03 -8.30
C LEU A 347 -2.31 6.11 -7.23
N GLY A 348 -1.22 6.53 -6.56
CA GLY A 348 -0.56 5.72 -5.53
C GLY A 348 -1.45 5.34 -4.35
N PHE A 349 -2.47 6.16 -4.05
CA PHE A 349 -3.54 5.84 -3.09
C PHE A 349 -4.82 5.29 -3.75
N GLY A 350 -4.79 4.97 -5.04
CA GLY A 350 -5.96 4.61 -5.81
C GLY A 350 -6.89 5.80 -6.06
N ALA A 351 -8.12 5.51 -6.50
CA ALA A 351 -9.18 6.49 -6.73
C ALA A 351 -10.57 5.90 -6.45
N GLY A 352 -11.59 6.76 -6.43
CA GLY A 352 -13.01 6.37 -6.30
C GLY A 352 -13.37 5.76 -4.96
N PRO A 353 -14.35 4.83 -4.92
CA PRO A 353 -14.89 4.27 -3.67
C PRO A 353 -13.84 3.58 -2.79
N HIS A 354 -12.84 2.95 -3.41
CA HIS A 354 -11.75 2.26 -2.74
C HIS A 354 -10.48 3.13 -2.57
N TYR A 355 -10.58 4.45 -2.66
CA TYR A 355 -9.47 5.34 -2.31
C TYR A 355 -8.93 5.00 -0.91
N CYS A 356 -7.61 5.00 -0.73
CA CYS A 356 -6.94 4.53 0.49
C CYS A 356 -7.50 5.19 1.75
N VAL A 357 -7.98 4.39 2.71
CA VAL A 357 -8.52 4.89 3.98
C VAL A 357 -7.41 5.44 4.88
N GLY A 358 -6.20 4.87 4.78
CA GLY A 358 -5.01 5.26 5.55
C GLY A 358 -4.21 6.40 4.94
N ALA A 359 -4.63 6.98 3.80
CA ALA A 359 -3.85 7.98 3.08
C ALA A 359 -3.42 9.19 3.95
N ALA A 360 -4.27 9.61 4.88
CA ALA A 360 -3.95 10.71 5.78
C ALA A 360 -2.85 10.34 6.80
N VAL A 361 -2.86 9.10 7.31
CA VAL A 361 -1.83 8.59 8.24
C VAL A 361 -0.50 8.47 7.53
N SER A 362 -0.46 7.82 6.36
CA SER A 362 0.77 7.65 5.58
C SER A 362 1.40 9.00 5.16
N ARG A 363 0.57 10.00 4.80
CA ARG A 363 1.07 11.36 4.56
C ARG A 363 1.62 12.01 5.81
N ALA A 364 0.99 11.84 6.96
CA ALA A 364 1.46 12.40 8.22
C ALA A 364 2.80 11.76 8.64
N GLU A 365 2.95 10.44 8.47
CA GLU A 365 4.22 9.75 8.72
C GLU A 365 5.36 10.33 7.88
N GLY A 366 5.19 10.49 6.57
CA GLY A 366 6.21 11.08 5.71
C GLY A 366 6.45 12.57 6.00
N ARG A 367 5.37 13.36 6.22
CA ARG A 367 5.44 14.78 6.54
C ARG A 367 6.26 15.07 7.80
N ILE A 368 6.12 14.21 8.82
CA ILE A 368 6.84 14.37 10.10
C ILE A 368 8.23 13.75 10.04
N ALA A 369 8.35 12.57 9.44
CA ALA A 369 9.60 11.80 9.44
C ALA A 369 10.70 12.43 8.58
N LEU A 370 10.36 12.87 7.35
CA LEU A 370 11.38 13.34 6.39
C LEU A 370 12.12 14.60 6.86
N PRO A 371 11.45 15.68 7.31
CA PRO A 371 12.16 16.86 7.81
C PRO A 371 13.08 16.55 8.99
N ARG A 372 12.59 15.76 9.94
CA ARG A 372 13.35 15.41 11.16
C ARG A 372 14.55 14.50 10.87
N LEU A 373 14.42 13.59 9.87
CA LEU A 373 15.54 12.75 9.45
C LEU A 373 16.70 13.60 8.90
N PHE A 374 16.41 14.52 7.99
CA PHE A 374 17.44 15.36 7.37
C PHE A 374 17.92 16.52 8.27
N GLU A 375 17.09 16.94 9.24
CA GLU A 375 17.53 17.86 10.31
C GLU A 375 18.55 17.20 11.24
N ARG A 376 18.30 15.92 11.63
CA ARG A 376 19.17 15.18 12.54
C ARG A 376 20.45 14.69 11.86
N PHE A 377 20.35 14.28 10.58
CA PHE A 377 21.45 13.69 9.82
C PHE A 377 21.64 14.41 8.46
N PRO A 378 22.19 15.64 8.47
CA PRO A 378 22.37 16.41 7.23
C PRO A 378 23.38 15.77 6.27
N GLU A 379 24.29 14.93 6.77
CA GLU A 379 25.32 14.21 6.00
C GLU A 379 24.90 12.76 5.68
N LEU A 380 23.63 12.41 5.86
CA LEU A 380 23.09 11.08 5.55
C LEU A 380 23.39 10.70 4.11
N ALA A 381 24.01 9.55 3.91
CA ALA A 381 24.43 9.07 2.59
C ALA A 381 24.24 7.56 2.44
N LEU A 382 24.06 7.10 1.19
CA LEU A 382 24.08 5.66 0.91
C LEU A 382 25.46 5.07 1.18
N ALA A 383 25.51 3.96 1.91
CA ALA A 383 26.72 3.19 2.20
C ALA A 383 26.86 1.91 1.35
N GLY A 384 25.89 1.66 0.46
CA GLY A 384 25.86 0.52 -0.43
C GLY A 384 24.64 0.56 -1.36
N GLU A 385 24.51 -0.42 -2.24
CA GLU A 385 23.38 -0.55 -3.14
C GLU A 385 22.11 -0.93 -2.38
N PRO A 386 20.99 -0.18 -2.53
CA PRO A 386 19.70 -0.59 -1.98
C PRO A 386 19.21 -1.91 -2.60
N VAL A 387 18.62 -2.76 -1.78
CA VAL A 387 18.07 -4.05 -2.21
C VAL A 387 16.56 -3.96 -2.30
N GLY A 388 16.02 -4.17 -3.51
CA GLY A 388 14.58 -4.18 -3.75
C GLY A 388 13.92 -5.50 -3.33
N ILE A 389 12.61 -5.46 -3.10
CA ILE A 389 11.80 -6.66 -2.92
C ILE A 389 11.50 -7.33 -4.26
N GLY A 390 11.45 -8.64 -4.27
CA GLY A 390 11.16 -9.43 -5.48
C GLY A 390 9.66 -9.68 -5.70
N SER A 391 8.79 -8.66 -5.59
CA SER A 391 7.35 -8.78 -5.78
C SER A 391 6.88 -8.00 -7.02
N LEU A 392 5.83 -8.48 -7.67
CA LEU A 392 5.16 -7.79 -8.77
C LEU A 392 3.99 -6.93 -8.27
N PHE A 393 3.36 -7.33 -7.16
CA PHE A 393 2.23 -6.60 -6.58
C PHE A 393 2.70 -5.38 -5.80
N LEU A 394 3.72 -5.57 -4.98
CA LEU A 394 4.32 -4.51 -4.17
C LEU A 394 5.70 -4.15 -4.69
N ARG A 395 6.05 -2.87 -4.60
CA ARG A 395 7.36 -2.35 -4.96
C ARG A 395 7.94 -1.54 -3.81
N GLY A 396 9.19 -1.80 -3.49
CA GLY A 396 9.89 -1.11 -2.41
C GLY A 396 11.26 -1.71 -2.13
N MET A 397 11.93 -1.15 -1.12
CA MET A 397 13.26 -1.62 -0.69
C MET A 397 13.12 -2.54 0.52
N GLN A 398 13.84 -3.65 0.46
CA GLN A 398 14.05 -4.57 1.58
C GLN A 398 15.16 -4.07 2.50
N SER A 399 16.18 -3.40 1.94
CA SER A 399 17.34 -2.89 2.64
C SER A 399 17.86 -1.62 1.97
N VAL A 400 18.22 -0.62 2.78
CA VAL A 400 18.86 0.62 2.33
C VAL A 400 20.01 0.91 3.30
N PRO A 401 21.25 0.46 2.98
CA PRO A 401 22.41 0.71 3.82
C PRO A 401 22.83 2.18 3.75
N VAL A 402 23.00 2.82 4.90
CA VAL A 402 23.35 4.24 5.02
C VAL A 402 24.45 4.46 6.06
N THR A 403 25.16 5.59 5.92
CA THR A 403 25.97 6.22 6.96
C THR A 403 25.34 7.55 7.36
N LEU A 404 25.52 7.97 8.59
CA LEU A 404 24.85 9.17 9.14
C LEU A 404 25.69 10.45 9.02
N GLY A 405 26.98 10.30 8.68
CA GLY A 405 27.97 11.38 8.64
C GLY A 405 29.00 11.26 9.75
#